data_d8c25e32d03b4459fb7ce6ab63eaeac9
#
_entry.id   d8c25e32d03b4459fb7ce6ab63eaeac9
#
_cell.length_a   1.000
_cell.length_b   1.000
_cell.length_c   1.000
_cell.angle_alpha   90.00
_cell.angle_beta   90.00
_cell.angle_gamma   90.00
#
_symmetry.space_group_name_H-M   'P 1'
#
loop_
_entity.id
_entity.type
_entity.pdbx_description
1 polymer ?
#
loop_
_entity_poly.entity_id
_entity_poly.type
_entity_poly.pdbx_seq_one_letter_code
_entity_poly.pdbx_strand_id
1 'polypeptide(L)'
;QYWMGKELHATTYRDGTPLKKQIDLGTDKAGYYKPDKYDIYFYNGESILAGELVPEGWKIPSDADWEQLKSYTGNDSSILKAGEWQTMVSGEVAPVNNYTRFNAFPVGMWYNKGHNSPNKMTAFWSWDHTKHTLSESTIYFLGESDEFVSSAAHVTGKPYYKALSIRCIKE
;
A
#
# COMPACT_ATOMS: atom_id res chain seq x y z
N GLN A 1 14.93 -2.47 10.86
CA GLN A 1 14.40 -2.09 9.53
C GLN A 1 14.28 -0.57 9.44
N TYR A 2 14.56 -0.01 8.26
CA TYR A 2 14.37 1.41 7.98
C TYR A 2 13.27 1.56 6.92
N TRP A 3 12.14 2.13 7.33
CA TRP A 3 10.99 2.37 6.47
C TRP A 3 10.92 3.83 6.05
N MET A 4 10.48 4.12 4.83
CA MET A 4 10.16 5.49 4.46
C MET A 4 9.05 6.04 5.35
N GLY A 5 9.15 7.29 5.77
CA GLY A 5 8.13 7.96 6.59
C GLY A 5 6.90 8.43 5.80
N LYS A 6 6.87 8.16 4.48
CA LYS A 6 5.77 8.48 3.56
C LYS A 6 5.65 7.40 2.51
N GLU A 7 4.48 7.30 1.91
CA GLU A 7 4.22 6.47 0.74
C GLU A 7 5.02 6.95 -0.46
N LEU A 8 5.28 6.04 -1.41
CA LEU A 8 5.96 6.34 -2.66
C LEU A 8 5.11 7.30 -3.52
N HIS A 9 5.77 8.30 -4.12
CA HIS A 9 5.16 9.28 -5.03
C HIS A 9 5.88 9.28 -6.40
N ALA A 10 6.25 8.10 -6.92
CA ALA A 10 6.92 7.99 -8.21
C ALA A 10 5.95 8.18 -9.37
N THR A 11 6.34 9.00 -10.32
CA THR A 11 5.64 9.20 -11.61
C THR A 11 6.49 8.73 -12.79
N THR A 12 7.67 8.21 -12.49
CA THR A 12 8.61 7.63 -13.45
C THR A 12 9.25 6.38 -12.83
N TYR A 13 9.65 5.46 -13.66
CA TYR A 13 10.57 4.39 -13.26
C TYR A 13 11.98 4.93 -13.05
N ARG A 14 12.86 4.12 -12.45
CA ARG A 14 14.27 4.49 -12.18
C ARG A 14 15.04 4.82 -13.46
N ASP A 15 14.71 4.20 -14.59
CA ASP A 15 15.30 4.47 -15.89
C ASP A 15 14.79 5.76 -16.57
N GLY A 16 13.88 6.49 -15.90
CA GLY A 16 13.27 7.72 -16.39
C GLY A 16 12.02 7.50 -17.25
N THR A 17 11.63 6.27 -17.52
CA THR A 17 10.39 5.98 -18.28
C THR A 17 9.17 6.50 -17.51
N PRO A 18 8.30 7.33 -18.11
CA PRO A 18 7.13 7.88 -17.45
C PRO A 18 6.10 6.82 -17.10
N LEU A 19 5.58 6.88 -15.88
CA LEU A 19 4.41 6.11 -15.46
C LEU A 19 3.14 6.91 -15.72
N LYS A 20 2.15 6.31 -16.36
CA LYS A 20 0.93 7.01 -16.77
C LYS A 20 -0.02 7.23 -15.59
N LYS A 21 -0.45 8.48 -15.38
CA LYS A 21 -1.60 8.75 -14.51
C LYS A 21 -2.88 8.22 -15.19
N GLN A 22 -3.66 7.44 -14.44
CA GLN A 22 -4.88 6.82 -14.94
C GLN A 22 -6.07 7.17 -14.03
N ILE A 23 -7.25 7.28 -14.63
CA ILE A 23 -8.52 7.41 -13.91
C ILE A 23 -9.04 6.01 -13.55
N ASP A 24 -8.83 5.05 -14.43
CA ASP A 24 -9.19 3.65 -14.22
C ASP A 24 -7.91 2.80 -14.22
N LEU A 25 -7.61 2.20 -13.07
CA LEU A 25 -6.49 1.27 -12.88
C LEU A 25 -6.89 -0.19 -13.04
N GLY A 26 -8.14 -0.46 -13.41
CA GLY A 26 -8.64 -1.80 -13.73
C GLY A 26 -8.22 -2.30 -15.10
N THR A 27 -7.02 -1.95 -15.55
CA THR A 27 -6.47 -2.32 -16.86
C THR A 27 -5.19 -3.14 -16.71
N ASP A 28 -4.80 -3.81 -17.79
CA ASP A 28 -3.53 -4.51 -17.97
C ASP A 28 -2.35 -3.58 -18.27
N LYS A 29 -2.51 -2.28 -18.05
CA LYS A 29 -1.48 -1.27 -18.30
C LYS A 29 -0.94 -0.72 -17.00
N ALA A 30 0.37 -0.63 -16.89
CA ALA A 30 1.06 0.03 -15.79
C ALA A 30 0.58 1.47 -15.62
N GLY A 31 0.30 1.88 -14.38
CA GLY A 31 -0.15 3.23 -14.10
C GLY A 31 -0.36 3.50 -12.61
N TYR A 32 -0.57 4.77 -12.30
CA TYR A 32 -0.92 5.21 -10.96
C TYR A 32 -2.19 6.06 -10.97
N TYR A 33 -2.91 6.04 -9.85
CA TYR A 33 -4.03 6.92 -9.55
C TYR A 33 -3.67 7.84 -8.38
N LYS A 34 -4.00 9.13 -8.53
CA LYS A 34 -3.86 10.12 -7.47
C LYS A 34 -5.23 10.75 -7.20
N PRO A 35 -5.85 10.48 -6.03
CA PRO A 35 -7.06 11.18 -5.62
C PRO A 35 -6.81 12.67 -5.44
N ASP A 36 -7.78 13.51 -5.80
CA ASP A 36 -7.61 14.97 -5.68
C ASP A 36 -7.53 15.44 -4.24
N LYS A 37 -8.22 14.73 -3.34
CA LYS A 37 -8.32 15.08 -1.91
C LYS A 37 -7.11 14.68 -1.09
N TYR A 38 -6.36 13.67 -1.52
CA TYR A 38 -5.26 13.08 -0.75
C TYR A 38 -3.95 13.19 -1.51
N ASP A 39 -2.88 13.52 -0.80
CA ASP A 39 -1.53 13.46 -1.37
C ASP A 39 -0.95 12.06 -1.25
N ILE A 40 -1.51 11.16 -2.05
CA ILE A 40 -1.19 9.75 -2.11
C ILE A 40 -1.23 9.26 -3.55
N TYR A 41 -0.40 8.27 -3.88
CA TYR A 41 -0.43 7.55 -5.14
C TYR A 41 -0.76 6.09 -4.91
N PHE A 42 -1.71 5.57 -5.67
CA PHE A 42 -2.02 4.15 -5.74
C PHE A 42 -1.47 3.57 -7.04
N TYR A 43 -0.72 2.50 -6.93
CA TYR A 43 -0.11 1.81 -8.07
C TYR A 43 -0.81 0.49 -8.30
N ASN A 44 -1.15 0.19 -9.56
CA ASN A 44 -1.62 -1.15 -9.89
C ASN A 44 -0.44 -2.14 -9.97
N GLY A 45 -0.76 -3.42 -9.97
CA GLY A 45 0.27 -4.44 -9.99
C GLY A 45 1.14 -4.42 -11.23
N GLU A 46 0.59 -4.04 -12.38
CA GLU A 46 1.34 -3.91 -13.63
C GLU A 46 2.48 -2.87 -13.51
N SER A 47 2.29 -1.83 -12.67
CA SER A 47 3.35 -0.86 -12.40
C SER A 47 4.54 -1.46 -11.67
N ILE A 48 4.29 -2.46 -10.82
CA ILE A 48 5.35 -3.16 -10.08
C ILE A 48 6.11 -4.12 -11.00
N LEU A 49 5.40 -4.79 -11.91
CA LEU A 49 5.97 -5.76 -12.84
C LEU A 49 6.73 -5.12 -14.00
N ALA A 50 6.34 -3.89 -14.41
CA ALA A 50 6.87 -3.26 -15.60
C ALA A 50 8.29 -2.70 -15.46
N GLY A 51 8.77 -2.50 -14.23
CA GLY A 51 10.11 -1.97 -14.00
C GLY A 51 10.39 -1.53 -12.57
N GLU A 52 11.57 -0.97 -12.36
CA GLU A 52 12.04 -0.51 -11.08
C GLU A 52 11.35 0.81 -10.69
N LEU A 53 10.29 0.71 -9.91
CA LEU A 53 9.46 1.84 -9.50
C LEU A 53 10.03 2.63 -8.31
N VAL A 54 10.81 1.97 -7.46
CA VAL A 54 11.33 2.54 -6.22
C VAL A 54 12.72 3.14 -6.40
N PRO A 55 13.12 4.16 -5.62
CA PRO A 55 14.46 4.75 -5.69
C PRO A 55 15.57 3.75 -5.39
N GLU A 56 16.77 4.02 -5.89
CA GLU A 56 17.96 3.22 -5.60
C GLU A 56 18.23 3.13 -4.09
N GLY A 57 18.62 1.94 -3.61
CA GLY A 57 18.83 1.63 -2.20
C GLY A 57 17.54 1.41 -1.40
N TRP A 58 16.39 1.36 -2.10
CA TRP A 58 15.10 1.06 -1.51
C TRP A 58 14.41 -0.04 -2.30
N LYS A 59 13.55 -0.80 -1.63
CA LYS A 59 12.72 -1.85 -2.25
C LYS A 59 11.27 -1.75 -1.82
N ILE A 60 10.38 -2.37 -2.58
CA ILE A 60 9.03 -2.71 -2.12
C ILE A 60 9.20 -3.81 -1.07
N PRO A 61 8.56 -3.71 0.12
CA PRO A 61 8.72 -4.71 1.17
C PRO A 61 8.22 -6.07 0.71
N SER A 62 8.96 -7.11 1.05
CA SER A 62 8.51 -8.49 0.93
C SER A 62 7.56 -8.89 2.06
N ASP A 63 6.93 -10.05 1.95
CA ASP A 63 6.11 -10.61 3.04
C ASP A 63 6.94 -10.76 4.32
N ALA A 64 8.21 -11.19 4.21
CA ALA A 64 9.10 -11.30 5.35
C ALA A 64 9.38 -9.96 6.03
N ASP A 65 9.54 -8.87 5.26
CA ASP A 65 9.73 -7.53 5.81
C ASP A 65 8.50 -7.05 6.59
N TRP A 66 7.29 -7.29 6.06
CA TRP A 66 6.03 -6.96 6.71
C TRP A 66 5.78 -7.82 7.97
N GLU A 67 6.04 -9.13 7.93
CA GLU A 67 5.89 -10.01 9.09
C GLU A 67 6.89 -9.64 10.20
N GLN A 68 8.08 -9.19 9.84
CA GLN A 68 9.03 -8.66 10.83
C GLN A 68 8.51 -7.37 11.48
N LEU A 69 7.92 -6.45 10.70
CA LEU A 69 7.30 -5.24 11.24
C LEU A 69 6.13 -5.61 12.17
N LYS A 70 5.26 -6.52 11.73
CA LYS A 70 4.13 -7.02 12.51
C LYS A 70 4.58 -7.65 13.83
N SER A 71 5.62 -8.46 13.80
CA SER A 71 6.22 -9.05 15.01
C SER A 71 6.78 -7.97 15.94
N TYR A 72 7.46 -6.97 15.40
CA TYR A 72 7.99 -5.85 16.19
C TYR A 72 6.88 -5.05 16.90
N THR A 73 5.75 -4.87 16.25
CA THR A 73 4.59 -4.17 16.83
C THR A 73 3.80 -5.02 17.84
N GLY A 74 4.10 -6.31 17.98
CA GLY A 74 3.27 -7.23 18.76
C GLY A 74 1.88 -7.41 18.17
N ASN A 75 1.75 -7.26 16.85
CA ASN A 75 0.48 -7.22 16.09
C ASN A 75 -0.42 -6.00 16.41
N ASP A 76 0.07 -5.02 17.17
CA ASP A 76 -0.65 -3.77 17.44
C ASP A 76 -0.40 -2.77 16.31
N SER A 77 -1.38 -2.57 15.45
CA SER A 77 -1.29 -1.64 14.33
C SER A 77 -1.47 -0.17 14.74
N SER A 78 -1.96 0.12 15.95
CA SER A 78 -2.20 1.49 16.41
C SER A 78 -0.91 2.31 16.45
N ILE A 79 0.21 1.66 16.77
CA ILE A 79 1.53 2.30 16.84
C ILE A 79 2.13 2.68 15.48
N LEU A 80 1.50 2.26 14.38
CA LEU A 80 1.86 2.61 13.00
C LEU A 80 0.99 3.71 12.42
N LYS A 81 -0.20 3.93 12.99
CA LYS A 81 -1.26 4.81 12.47
C LYS A 81 -1.03 6.28 12.82
N ALA A 82 -1.31 7.17 11.88
CA ALA A 82 -1.35 8.61 12.04
C ALA A 82 -2.65 9.19 11.47
N GLY A 83 -3.04 10.38 11.93
CA GLY A 83 -4.28 11.03 11.51
C GLY A 83 -5.52 10.46 12.18
N GLU A 84 -6.68 10.73 11.62
CA GLU A 84 -7.98 10.29 12.15
C GLU A 84 -8.48 9.06 11.43
N TRP A 85 -8.71 8.00 12.16
CA TRP A 85 -9.22 6.73 11.65
C TRP A 85 -10.64 6.52 12.16
N GLN A 86 -11.57 6.29 11.25
CA GLN A 86 -12.96 6.00 11.56
C GLN A 86 -13.20 4.50 11.59
N THR A 87 -14.03 4.03 12.52
CA THR A 87 -14.50 2.66 12.51
C THR A 87 -15.49 2.39 11.38
N MET A 88 -15.55 1.17 10.90
CA MET A 88 -16.43 0.79 9.79
C MET A 88 -17.92 0.79 10.19
N VAL A 89 -18.21 0.53 11.47
CA VAL A 89 -19.57 0.31 11.97
C VAL A 89 -20.18 1.56 12.57
N SER A 90 -19.45 2.25 13.48
CA SER A 90 -20.01 3.37 14.26
C SER A 90 -19.56 4.74 13.79
N GLY A 91 -18.49 4.80 12.97
CA GLY A 91 -17.85 6.06 12.61
C GLY A 91 -17.06 6.69 13.76
N GLU A 92 -16.90 5.99 14.88
CA GLU A 92 -16.05 6.41 16.00
C GLU A 92 -14.59 6.46 15.56
N VAL A 93 -13.77 7.17 16.32
CA VAL A 93 -12.33 7.27 16.06
C VAL A 93 -11.63 6.03 16.60
N ALA A 94 -10.91 5.33 15.74
CA ALA A 94 -10.10 4.20 16.15
C ALA A 94 -8.81 4.66 16.87
N PRO A 95 -8.24 3.85 17.77
CA PRO A 95 -7.01 4.17 18.48
C PRO A 95 -5.84 4.45 17.51
N VAL A 96 -5.13 5.53 17.79
CA VAL A 96 -3.96 5.98 17.02
C VAL A 96 -2.87 6.41 17.97
N ASN A 97 -1.68 5.86 17.84
CA ASN A 97 -0.55 6.19 18.70
C ASN A 97 0.65 6.70 17.89
N ASN A 98 0.89 6.12 16.71
CA ASN A 98 2.01 6.45 15.82
C ASN A 98 3.40 6.47 16.51
N TYR A 99 3.58 5.66 17.54
CA TYR A 99 4.82 5.61 18.32
C TYR A 99 6.06 5.35 17.46
N THR A 100 5.91 4.53 16.43
CA THR A 100 6.99 4.18 15.49
C THR A 100 7.32 5.28 14.49
N ARG A 101 6.47 6.31 14.37
CA ARG A 101 6.53 7.33 13.31
C ARG A 101 6.43 6.73 11.89
N PHE A 102 5.78 5.59 11.78
CA PHE A 102 5.51 4.99 10.48
C PHE A 102 4.57 5.87 9.64
N ASN A 103 3.71 6.66 10.28
CA ASN A 103 2.82 7.64 9.64
C ASN A 103 1.87 7.01 8.61
N ALA A 104 1.25 5.89 8.92
CA ALA A 104 0.20 5.34 8.08
C ALA A 104 -1.07 6.18 8.23
N PHE A 105 -1.49 6.86 7.17
CA PHE A 105 -2.76 7.59 7.12
C PHE A 105 -3.87 6.72 6.51
N PRO A 106 -5.14 6.90 6.92
CA PRO A 106 -6.26 6.09 6.42
C PRO A 106 -6.72 6.58 5.05
N VAL A 107 -5.89 6.41 4.05
CA VAL A 107 -6.12 6.92 2.70
C VAL A 107 -6.95 6.01 1.82
N GLY A 108 -7.35 4.83 2.33
CA GLY A 108 -8.08 3.84 1.56
C GLY A 108 -7.22 3.09 0.55
N MET A 109 -7.88 2.60 -0.50
CA MET A 109 -7.26 1.97 -1.66
C MET A 109 -8.09 2.21 -2.91
N TRP A 110 -7.52 2.03 -4.09
CA TRP A 110 -8.30 1.94 -5.31
C TRP A 110 -8.72 0.48 -5.56
N TYR A 111 -10.02 0.26 -5.69
CA TYR A 111 -10.57 -1.08 -5.91
C TYR A 111 -11.90 -0.98 -6.70
N ASN A 112 -12.12 -1.92 -7.61
CA ASN A 112 -13.35 -2.01 -8.39
C ASN A 112 -13.77 -0.68 -9.03
N LYS A 113 -12.83 -0.04 -9.75
CA LYS A 113 -12.99 1.21 -10.49
C LYS A 113 -13.22 2.46 -9.63
N GLY A 114 -12.84 2.44 -8.36
CA GLY A 114 -13.02 3.59 -7.50
C GLY A 114 -12.08 3.65 -6.30
N HIS A 115 -12.03 4.83 -5.69
CA HIS A 115 -11.34 5.06 -4.43
C HIS A 115 -12.25 4.63 -3.28
N ASN A 116 -11.82 3.62 -2.54
CA ASN A 116 -12.62 2.95 -1.52
C ASN A 116 -12.05 3.15 -0.11
N SER A 117 -12.98 3.23 0.85
CA SER A 117 -12.71 3.23 2.29
C SER A 117 -11.72 4.31 2.78
N PRO A 118 -11.73 5.55 2.24
CA PRO A 118 -10.94 6.62 2.84
C PRO A 118 -11.39 6.88 4.28
N ASN A 119 -10.48 7.34 5.12
CA ASN A 119 -10.61 7.54 6.57
C ASN A 119 -10.81 6.26 7.41
N LYS A 120 -10.87 5.08 6.79
CA LYS A 120 -11.19 3.82 7.49
C LYS A 120 -10.07 2.77 7.41
N MET A 121 -9.30 2.80 6.35
CA MET A 121 -8.22 1.86 6.13
C MET A 121 -7.12 2.44 5.25
N THR A 122 -5.99 1.74 5.22
CA THR A 122 -4.98 1.86 4.17
C THR A 122 -4.46 0.48 3.80
N ALA A 123 -3.99 0.32 2.57
CA ALA A 123 -3.48 -0.94 2.06
C ALA A 123 -2.16 -0.74 1.33
N PHE A 124 -1.25 -1.69 1.52
CA PHE A 124 0.09 -1.64 0.97
C PHE A 124 0.41 -2.90 0.17
N TRP A 125 1.15 -2.70 -0.92
CA TRP A 125 1.75 -3.80 -1.65
C TRP A 125 2.88 -4.47 -0.86
N SER A 126 2.92 -5.79 -0.96
CA SER A 126 4.11 -6.61 -0.72
C SER A 126 4.59 -7.18 -2.04
N TRP A 127 5.90 -7.18 -2.25
CA TRP A 127 6.49 -7.73 -3.46
C TRP A 127 7.82 -8.43 -3.16
N ASP A 128 7.93 -9.65 -3.64
CA ASP A 128 9.16 -10.42 -3.59
C ASP A 128 9.70 -10.56 -5.03
N HIS A 129 10.92 -10.09 -5.25
CA HIS A 129 11.58 -10.15 -6.56
C HIS A 129 11.78 -11.58 -7.11
N THR A 130 11.66 -12.59 -6.26
CA THR A 130 11.70 -13.99 -6.69
C THR A 130 10.38 -14.47 -7.28
N LYS A 131 9.30 -13.71 -7.07
CA LYS A 131 7.96 -14.00 -7.61
C LYS A 131 7.79 -13.32 -8.96
N HIS A 132 7.22 -14.03 -9.92
CA HIS A 132 7.02 -13.53 -11.27
C HIS A 132 5.57 -13.16 -11.57
N THR A 133 4.67 -13.35 -10.61
CA THR A 133 3.25 -13.08 -10.78
C THR A 133 2.67 -12.39 -9.56
N LEU A 134 1.73 -11.46 -9.80
CA LEU A 134 1.02 -10.77 -8.73
C LEU A 134 0.05 -11.67 -7.96
N SER A 135 -0.31 -12.82 -8.51
CA SER A 135 -1.16 -13.81 -7.82
C SER A 135 -0.51 -14.39 -6.56
N GLU A 136 0.81 -14.24 -6.43
CA GLU A 136 1.59 -14.69 -5.28
C GLU A 136 1.93 -13.55 -4.31
N SER A 137 1.44 -12.34 -4.57
CA SER A 137 1.67 -11.19 -3.70
C SER A 137 0.70 -11.17 -2.53
N THR A 138 1.12 -10.60 -1.42
CA THR A 138 0.29 -10.34 -0.25
C THR A 138 -0.06 -8.85 -0.20
N ILE A 139 -1.20 -8.53 0.36
CA ILE A 139 -1.62 -7.18 0.67
C ILE A 139 -1.67 -7.04 2.17
N TYR A 140 -1.07 -5.98 2.69
CA TYR A 140 -1.09 -5.65 4.11
C TYR A 140 -2.05 -4.49 4.35
N PHE A 141 -2.94 -4.67 5.33
CA PHE A 141 -3.97 -3.71 5.68
C PHE A 141 -3.77 -3.20 7.10
N LEU A 142 -3.96 -1.91 7.26
CA LEU A 142 -4.26 -1.29 8.54
C LEU A 142 -5.70 -0.81 8.46
N GLY A 143 -6.52 -1.20 9.40
CA GLY A 143 -7.95 -0.89 9.44
C GLY A 143 -8.37 -0.31 10.78
N GLU A 144 -9.66 -0.43 11.08
CA GLU A 144 -10.26 0.05 12.32
C GLU A 144 -9.78 -0.67 13.58
N SER A 145 -9.48 -1.97 13.45
CA SER A 145 -8.94 -2.76 14.56
C SER A 145 -7.48 -2.42 14.84
N ASP A 146 -7.02 -2.74 16.03
CA ASP A 146 -5.61 -2.62 16.38
C ASP A 146 -4.77 -3.76 15.80
N GLU A 147 -5.41 -4.72 15.14
CA GLU A 147 -4.70 -5.82 14.49
C GLU A 147 -4.12 -5.43 13.14
N PHE A 148 -2.93 -5.92 12.89
CA PHE A 148 -2.28 -5.83 11.59
C PHE A 148 -2.71 -7.02 10.71
N VAL A 149 -3.54 -6.76 9.73
CA VAL A 149 -4.14 -7.80 8.89
C VAL A 149 -3.38 -7.97 7.58
N SER A 150 -3.13 -9.20 7.20
CA SER A 150 -2.63 -9.56 5.87
C SER A 150 -3.66 -10.40 5.11
N SER A 151 -3.73 -10.19 3.82
CA SER A 151 -4.56 -11.00 2.92
C SER A 151 -3.75 -11.32 1.67
N ALA A 152 -3.83 -12.58 1.23
CA ALA A 152 -3.32 -12.91 -0.08
C ALA A 152 -3.94 -11.98 -1.12
N ALA A 153 -3.12 -11.49 -2.04
CA ALA A 153 -3.60 -10.69 -3.17
C ALA A 153 -4.45 -11.52 -4.15
N HIS A 154 -4.86 -12.72 -3.74
CA HIS A 154 -5.70 -13.60 -4.53
C HIS A 154 -6.92 -12.86 -5.05
N VAL A 155 -6.74 -12.38 -6.23
CA VAL A 155 -7.82 -11.94 -7.05
C VAL A 155 -8.20 -13.15 -7.89
N THR A 156 -9.19 -13.86 -7.44
CA THR A 156 -9.93 -14.75 -8.35
C THR A 156 -10.40 -13.87 -9.52
N GLY A 157 -9.70 -13.99 -10.66
CA GLY A 157 -10.11 -13.27 -11.89
C GLY A 157 -9.12 -12.20 -12.26
N LYS A 158 -8.60 -11.29 -12.23
CA LYS A 158 -7.62 -10.38 -12.83
C LYS A 158 -6.99 -9.45 -11.79
N PRO A 159 -5.66 -9.43 -11.63
CA PRO A 159 -4.95 -8.59 -10.66
C PRO A 159 -5.14 -7.08 -10.87
N TYR A 160 -5.77 -6.68 -11.97
CA TYR A 160 -5.93 -5.31 -12.41
C TYR A 160 -6.92 -4.47 -11.60
N TYR A 161 -7.75 -5.09 -10.75
CA TYR A 161 -8.81 -4.36 -10.06
C TYR A 161 -8.38 -3.68 -8.76
N LYS A 162 -7.10 -3.79 -8.40
CA LYS A 162 -6.58 -3.16 -7.19
C LYS A 162 -5.38 -2.28 -7.51
N ALA A 163 -5.36 -1.10 -6.89
CA ALA A 163 -4.15 -0.31 -6.79
C ALA A 163 -3.99 0.18 -5.35
N LEU A 164 -2.80 0.02 -4.84
CA LEU A 164 -2.48 0.22 -3.45
C LEU A 164 -1.29 1.18 -3.31
N SER A 165 -1.12 1.70 -2.11
CA SER A 165 0.08 2.44 -1.74
C SER A 165 1.30 1.53 -1.72
N ILE A 166 2.46 2.13 -1.91
CA ILE A 166 3.76 1.49 -1.70
C ILE A 166 4.46 2.23 -0.56
N ARG A 167 4.86 1.50 0.47
CA ARG A 167 5.74 1.99 1.53
C ARG A 167 7.09 1.30 1.37
N CYS A 168 8.12 2.05 0.99
CA CYS A 168 9.42 1.45 0.74
C CYS A 168 10.17 1.16 2.04
N ILE A 169 11.01 0.13 1.96
CA ILE A 169 11.97 -0.23 3.00
C ILE A 169 13.40 -0.16 2.41
N LYS A 170 14.36 0.19 3.23
CA LYS A 170 15.77 0.24 2.81
C LYS A 170 16.31 -1.17 2.56
N GLU A 171 17.06 -1.34 1.49
CA GLU A 171 17.79 -2.58 1.17
C GLU A 171 18.85 -2.91 2.23
#